data_974317e9adb63649f9d70f7cb23de67d
#
_entry.id   974317e9adb63649f9d70f7cb23de67d
#
_cell.length_a   1.000
_cell.length_b   1.000
_cell.length_c   1.000
_cell.angle_alpha   90.00
_cell.angle_beta   90.00
_cell.angle_gamma   90.00
#
_symmetry.space_group_name_H-M   'P 1'
#
loop_
_entity.id
_entity.type
_entity.pdbx_description
1 polymer ?
#
loop_
_entity_poly.entity_id
_entity_poly.type
_entity_poly.pdbx_seq_one_letter_code
_entity_poly.pdbx_strand_id
1 'polypeptide(L)'
;VTFALTAIVVALALLIRLARRIWITRRSRFKLAQSEAVARRHSGNPILLDLVDKWKASVDLLRKSSLKRFGNPLRVLPWYLVVGESGSGKTTAITRTRLTSVVKNIAQSAPILQTGNFDWWFFSKAIVIDTAGRYVSPQSVESDQIEWEKLLELLTRSRPKDGLDGLVVVIDAERLLQNNAEQLQQCGRVLRERIDQLIRLFDRRFPIYVLITKSDLITGFTQWANTLSEDQLEQAMGYLGVAKQGDGSEGDFLAKAFTSITDRLKHLRLDMGVKGVVLTSEVLLFPSEVQRLRPGLQQFLSACVGNNPYLEQPLLRGIFFASGRQAGTSVAGILSEVLRPSPIKQTADHGLFLHDFFGSILPRDRGIFLPTQIVNRWNQVTRNLAWVSWLAVNVAITSFLLLSYAATKSTLSQIEAAFPAIDAHTQV
;
A
#
# COMPACT_ATOMS: atom_id res chain seq x y z
N VAL A 1 13.30 -42.57 24.18
CA VAL A 1 14.25 -41.89 23.28
C VAL A 1 13.52 -41.07 22.22
N THR A 2 12.54 -41.66 21.51
CA THR A 2 11.75 -40.98 20.48
C THR A 2 11.00 -39.77 21.00
N PHE A 3 10.41 -39.84 22.20
CA PHE A 3 9.71 -38.68 22.85
C PHE A 3 10.66 -37.53 23.19
N ALA A 4 11.88 -37.82 23.66
CA ALA A 4 12.86 -36.80 23.98
C ALA A 4 13.36 -36.09 22.70
N LEU A 5 13.53 -36.77 21.60
CA LEU A 5 13.98 -36.25 20.34
C LEU A 5 12.90 -35.38 19.65
N THR A 6 11.64 -35.82 19.68
CA THR A 6 10.54 -34.98 19.19
C THR A 6 10.39 -33.70 20.02
N ALA A 7 10.56 -33.75 21.33
CA ALA A 7 10.56 -32.58 22.19
C ALA A 7 11.70 -31.61 21.86
N ILE A 8 12.90 -32.09 21.53
CA ILE A 8 14.05 -31.28 21.10
C ILE A 8 13.74 -30.55 19.77
N VAL A 9 13.16 -31.26 18.79
CA VAL A 9 12.79 -30.64 17.48
C VAL A 9 11.74 -29.56 17.67
N VAL A 10 10.73 -29.82 18.49
CA VAL A 10 9.69 -28.83 18.80
C VAL A 10 10.29 -27.62 19.54
N ALA A 11 11.17 -27.87 20.52
CA ALA A 11 11.85 -26.81 21.25
C ALA A 11 12.73 -25.95 20.32
N LEU A 12 13.47 -26.56 19.39
CA LEU A 12 14.28 -25.87 18.38
C LEU A 12 13.42 -25.03 17.45
N ALA A 13 12.30 -25.57 16.97
CA ALA A 13 11.34 -24.82 16.14
C ALA A 13 10.73 -23.64 16.90
N LEU A 14 10.42 -23.80 18.18
CA LEU A 14 9.93 -22.71 19.03
C LEU A 14 11.02 -21.67 19.27
N LEU A 15 12.28 -22.06 19.52
CA LEU A 15 13.41 -21.15 19.66
C LEU A 15 13.66 -20.34 18.38
N ILE A 16 13.60 -20.96 17.20
CA ILE A 16 13.72 -20.26 15.92
C ILE A 16 12.57 -19.26 15.74
N ARG A 17 11.34 -19.64 16.10
CA ARG A 17 10.18 -18.72 16.08
C ARG A 17 10.36 -17.56 17.07
N LEU A 18 10.87 -17.83 18.25
CA LEU A 18 11.15 -16.84 19.28
C LEU A 18 12.27 -15.88 18.85
N ALA A 19 13.38 -16.43 18.34
CA ALA A 19 14.50 -15.65 17.81
C ALA A 19 14.05 -14.74 16.65
N ARG A 20 13.21 -15.24 15.73
CA ARG A 20 12.58 -14.44 14.67
C ARG A 20 11.73 -13.31 15.25
N ARG A 21 10.93 -13.59 16.27
CA ARG A 21 10.08 -12.59 16.93
C ARG A 21 10.92 -11.52 17.63
N ILE A 22 12.00 -11.91 18.30
CA ILE A 22 12.93 -11.00 18.96
C ILE A 22 13.72 -10.18 17.94
N TRP A 23 14.17 -10.78 16.83
CA TRP A 23 14.90 -10.08 15.79
C TRP A 23 14.05 -9.00 15.11
N ILE A 24 12.80 -9.32 14.73
CA ILE A 24 11.87 -8.34 14.15
C ILE A 24 11.59 -7.20 15.15
N THR A 25 11.39 -7.51 16.43
CA THR A 25 11.13 -6.49 17.45
C THR A 25 12.38 -5.67 17.79
N ARG A 26 13.58 -6.26 17.78
CA ARG A 26 14.83 -5.52 17.97
C ARG A 26 15.14 -4.60 16.80
N ARG A 27 14.91 -5.06 15.59
CA ARG A 27 15.12 -4.25 14.38
C ARG A 27 14.18 -3.06 14.33
N SER A 28 12.90 -3.24 14.66
CA SER A 28 11.95 -2.13 14.75
C SER A 28 12.30 -1.15 15.89
N ARG A 29 12.78 -1.65 17.03
CA ARG A 29 13.25 -0.81 18.15
C ARG A 29 14.52 -0.03 17.80
N PHE A 30 15.46 -0.64 17.07
CA PHE A 30 16.68 0.06 16.64
C PHE A 30 16.35 1.19 15.64
N LYS A 31 15.44 0.96 14.71
CA LYS A 31 14.94 1.99 13.80
C LYS A 31 14.22 3.12 14.55
N LEU A 32 13.41 2.76 15.56
CA LEU A 32 12.75 3.73 16.45
C LEU A 32 13.75 4.54 17.27
N ALA A 33 14.79 3.91 17.81
CA ALA A 33 15.82 4.61 18.58
C ALA A 33 16.61 5.60 17.71
N GLN A 34 16.84 5.28 16.45
CA GLN A 34 17.51 6.17 15.51
C GLN A 34 16.62 7.39 15.19
N SER A 35 15.31 7.20 14.97
CA SER A 35 14.37 8.30 14.77
C SER A 35 14.14 9.12 16.05
N GLU A 36 14.18 8.48 17.25
CA GLU A 36 14.11 9.17 18.54
C GLU A 36 15.34 10.06 18.80
N ALA A 37 16.52 9.65 18.36
CA ALA A 37 17.72 10.44 18.51
C ALA A 37 17.67 11.74 17.67
N VAL A 38 17.08 11.68 16.48
CA VAL A 38 16.82 12.87 15.64
C VAL A 38 15.73 13.74 16.27
N ALA A 39 14.65 13.16 16.74
CA ALA A 39 13.52 13.87 17.34
C ALA A 39 13.90 14.58 18.66
N ARG A 40 14.80 14.01 19.48
CA ARG A 40 15.28 14.65 20.72
C ARG A 40 16.08 15.92 20.47
N ARG A 41 16.78 16.02 19.34
CA ARG A 41 17.52 17.25 18.96
C ARG A 41 16.59 18.45 18.69
N HIS A 42 15.31 18.20 18.40
CA HIS A 42 14.33 19.22 18.01
C HIS A 42 13.11 19.28 18.94
N SER A 43 13.23 18.77 20.19
CA SER A 43 12.10 18.61 21.12
C SER A 43 11.43 19.92 21.60
N GLY A 44 11.95 21.08 21.24
CA GLY A 44 11.38 22.39 21.58
C GLY A 44 10.64 23.11 20.45
N ASN A 45 10.50 22.49 19.25
CA ASN A 45 9.82 23.13 18.13
C ASN A 45 8.29 23.08 18.32
N PRO A 46 7.58 24.25 18.41
CA PRO A 46 6.13 24.31 18.63
C PRO A 46 5.33 23.59 17.55
N ILE A 47 5.82 23.53 16.30
CA ILE A 47 5.17 22.87 15.18
C ILE A 47 5.14 21.36 15.40
N LEU A 48 6.22 20.79 15.98
CA LEU A 48 6.28 19.35 16.30
C LEU A 48 5.37 18.98 17.47
N LEU A 49 5.16 19.89 18.41
CA LEU A 49 4.24 19.68 19.53
C LEU A 49 2.79 19.62 19.03
N ASP A 50 2.38 20.57 18.19
CA ASP A 50 1.05 20.55 17.56
C ASP A 50 0.80 19.25 16.77
N LEU A 51 1.79 18.81 15.99
CA LEU A 51 1.73 17.54 15.23
C LEU A 51 1.53 16.34 16.16
N VAL A 52 2.26 16.27 17.28
CA VAL A 52 2.15 15.18 18.26
C VAL A 52 0.79 15.21 18.95
N ASP A 53 0.30 16.36 19.33
CA ASP A 53 -0.96 16.51 20.06
C ASP A 53 -2.16 16.20 19.16
N LYS A 54 -2.16 16.66 17.91
CA LYS A 54 -3.12 16.25 16.87
C LYS A 54 -3.15 14.73 16.68
N TRP A 55 -1.97 14.11 16.62
CA TRP A 55 -1.85 12.66 16.50
C TRP A 55 -2.45 11.92 17.70
N LYS A 56 -2.08 12.32 18.91
CA LYS A 56 -2.61 11.73 20.15
C LYS A 56 -4.13 11.86 20.20
N ALA A 57 -4.68 13.05 19.93
CA ALA A 57 -6.11 13.29 19.92
C ALA A 57 -6.83 12.34 18.96
N SER A 58 -6.31 12.17 17.73
CA SER A 58 -6.88 11.26 16.73
C SER A 58 -6.82 9.78 17.17
N VAL A 59 -5.71 9.35 17.74
CA VAL A 59 -5.55 7.99 18.30
C VAL A 59 -6.50 7.76 19.47
N ASP A 60 -6.69 8.73 20.34
CA ASP A 60 -7.59 8.63 21.49
C ASP A 60 -9.08 8.61 21.07
N LEU A 61 -9.45 9.35 20.02
CA LEU A 61 -10.75 9.24 19.38
C LEU A 61 -11.01 7.82 18.87
N LEU A 62 -10.05 7.22 18.16
CA LEU A 62 -10.14 5.83 17.72
C LEU A 62 -10.28 4.86 18.88
N ARG A 63 -9.48 5.02 19.92
CA ARG A 63 -9.53 4.17 21.12
C ARG A 63 -10.88 4.26 21.85
N LYS A 64 -11.55 5.40 21.81
CA LYS A 64 -12.87 5.64 22.41
C LYS A 64 -14.02 5.22 21.48
N SER A 65 -13.76 4.93 20.22
CA SER A 65 -14.79 4.58 19.23
C SER A 65 -15.45 3.22 19.48
N SER A 66 -16.57 2.96 18.81
CA SER A 66 -17.29 1.66 18.82
C SER A 66 -16.46 0.51 18.25
N LEU A 67 -15.38 0.78 17.56
CA LEU A 67 -14.46 -0.23 17.00
C LEU A 67 -13.85 -1.14 18.08
N LYS A 68 -13.83 -0.73 19.35
CA LYS A 68 -13.40 -1.58 20.47
C LYS A 68 -14.14 -2.92 20.54
N ARG A 69 -15.39 -2.96 20.07
CA ARG A 69 -16.19 -4.19 20.06
C ARG A 69 -15.65 -5.27 19.12
N PHE A 70 -14.87 -4.85 18.12
CA PHE A 70 -14.28 -5.72 17.10
C PHE A 70 -12.79 -6.03 17.35
N GLY A 71 -12.21 -5.54 18.44
CA GLY A 71 -10.83 -5.77 18.82
C GLY A 71 -10.04 -4.47 19.08
N ASN A 72 -8.74 -4.48 18.81
CA ASN A 72 -7.91 -3.28 18.96
C ASN A 72 -8.29 -2.23 17.89
N PRO A 73 -8.85 -1.07 18.28
CA PRO A 73 -9.36 -0.05 17.35
C PRO A 73 -8.34 0.42 16.31
N LEU A 74 -7.04 0.43 16.67
CA LEU A 74 -5.95 0.82 15.76
C LEU A 74 -5.67 -0.23 14.68
N ARG A 75 -6.25 -1.45 14.79
CA ARG A 75 -6.00 -2.57 13.89
C ARG A 75 -7.25 -3.06 13.16
N VAL A 76 -8.43 -2.66 13.62
CA VAL A 76 -9.70 -3.11 13.03
C VAL A 76 -9.83 -2.62 11.60
N LEU A 77 -9.49 -1.36 11.32
CA LEU A 77 -9.56 -0.77 10.00
C LEU A 77 -8.19 -0.67 9.34
N PRO A 78 -8.11 -0.82 8.01
CA PRO A 78 -6.89 -0.55 7.24
C PRO A 78 -6.56 0.94 7.22
N TRP A 79 -5.26 1.26 7.18
CA TRP A 79 -4.74 2.63 7.15
C TRP A 79 -4.11 2.93 5.81
N TYR A 80 -4.55 4.00 5.18
CA TYR A 80 -4.03 4.51 3.92
C TYR A 80 -3.42 5.89 4.13
N LEU A 81 -2.22 6.08 3.62
CA LEU A 81 -1.57 7.39 3.62
C LEU A 81 -1.80 8.03 2.25
N VAL A 82 -2.21 9.30 2.21
CA VAL A 82 -2.39 10.06 0.98
C VAL A 82 -1.28 11.08 0.86
N VAL A 83 -0.52 11.02 -0.22
CA VAL A 83 0.62 11.90 -0.51
C VAL A 83 0.47 12.52 -1.89
N GLY A 84 1.01 13.70 -2.06
CA GLY A 84 1.01 14.43 -3.33
C GLY A 84 1.29 15.92 -3.05
N GLU A 85 1.68 16.67 -4.03
CA GLU A 85 2.07 18.06 -3.86
C GLU A 85 0.91 18.96 -3.39
N SER A 86 1.27 20.14 -2.90
CA SER A 86 0.29 21.17 -2.55
C SER A 86 -0.56 21.56 -3.77
N GLY A 87 -1.87 21.66 -3.58
CA GLY A 87 -2.78 21.99 -4.68
C GLY A 87 -3.15 20.82 -5.61
N SER A 88 -2.59 19.60 -5.41
CA SER A 88 -2.95 18.41 -6.21
C SER A 88 -4.36 17.87 -5.95
N GLY A 89 -5.18 18.48 -5.13
CA GLY A 89 -6.56 18.08 -4.89
C GLY A 89 -6.78 16.94 -3.89
N LYS A 90 -5.78 16.56 -3.08
CA LYS A 90 -5.87 15.50 -2.06
C LYS A 90 -7.06 15.66 -1.13
N THR A 91 -7.03 16.73 -0.34
CA THR A 91 -8.07 17.02 0.65
C THR A 91 -9.45 17.14 0.00
N THR A 92 -9.53 17.78 -1.16
CA THR A 92 -10.78 17.89 -1.94
C THR A 92 -11.29 16.52 -2.36
N ALA A 93 -10.42 15.64 -2.85
CA ALA A 93 -10.80 14.27 -3.23
C ALA A 93 -11.34 13.49 -2.04
N ILE A 94 -10.71 13.60 -0.87
CA ILE A 94 -11.14 12.88 0.33
C ILE A 94 -12.47 13.45 0.87
N THR A 95 -12.62 14.77 0.96
CA THR A 95 -13.83 15.42 1.48
C THR A 95 -15.07 15.14 0.62
N ARG A 96 -14.87 15.00 -0.69
CA ARG A 96 -15.96 14.81 -1.66
C ARG A 96 -16.36 13.35 -1.89
N THR A 97 -15.85 12.42 -1.10
CA THR A 97 -16.15 10.97 -1.21
C THR A 97 -17.58 10.59 -0.84
N ARG A 98 -18.32 11.42 -0.10
CA ARG A 98 -19.64 11.12 0.50
C ARG A 98 -19.65 9.90 1.43
N LEU A 99 -18.50 9.44 1.88
CA LEU A 99 -18.43 8.31 2.80
C LEU A 99 -18.83 8.74 4.21
N THR A 100 -19.57 7.87 4.88
CA THR A 100 -19.98 8.08 6.27
C THR A 100 -18.80 7.92 7.21
N SER A 101 -18.63 8.90 8.13
CA SER A 101 -17.64 8.80 9.20
C SER A 101 -18.14 7.93 10.35
N VAL A 102 -17.28 7.03 10.84
CA VAL A 102 -17.55 6.21 12.04
C VAL A 102 -17.48 7.03 13.32
N VAL A 103 -16.74 8.12 13.29
CA VAL A 103 -16.57 9.03 14.42
C VAL A 103 -17.51 10.22 14.22
N LYS A 104 -18.66 10.17 14.91
CA LYS A 104 -19.59 11.30 15.00
C LYS A 104 -18.82 12.48 15.61
N ASN A 105 -18.83 13.65 14.99
CA ASN A 105 -18.26 14.95 15.44
C ASN A 105 -16.96 15.45 14.80
N ILE A 106 -16.46 14.81 13.75
CA ILE A 106 -15.50 15.53 12.92
C ILE A 106 -16.32 16.28 11.86
N ALA A 107 -16.42 17.59 12.01
CA ALA A 107 -17.19 18.44 11.14
C ALA A 107 -16.72 18.30 9.68
N GLN A 108 -17.50 17.57 8.87
CA GLN A 108 -17.34 17.52 7.41
C GLN A 108 -17.64 18.87 6.74
N SER A 109 -17.95 19.90 7.54
CA SER A 109 -18.42 21.23 7.10
C SER A 109 -17.37 22.32 7.19
N ALA A 110 -16.12 22.00 7.53
CA ALA A 110 -15.06 23.01 7.53
C ALA A 110 -14.69 23.39 6.09
N PRO A 111 -14.40 24.68 5.81
CA PRO A 111 -13.88 25.08 4.51
C PRO A 111 -12.63 24.27 4.20
N ILE A 112 -12.49 23.85 2.92
CA ILE A 112 -11.35 23.06 2.44
C ILE A 112 -10.12 23.97 2.47
N LEU A 113 -9.43 24.00 3.59
CA LEU A 113 -8.14 24.69 3.78
C LEU A 113 -7.01 23.73 3.43
N GLN A 114 -5.86 24.30 3.08
CA GLN A 114 -4.65 23.47 2.91
C GLN A 114 -4.34 22.72 4.21
N THR A 115 -4.10 21.42 4.08
CA THR A 115 -3.66 20.58 5.21
C THR A 115 -2.36 21.13 5.78
N GLY A 116 -2.40 21.61 7.01
CA GLY A 116 -1.24 22.18 7.68
C GLY A 116 -0.12 21.16 7.84
N ASN A 117 -0.36 20.04 8.52
CA ASN A 117 0.59 18.95 8.76
C ASN A 117 0.03 17.65 8.23
N PHE A 118 -1.05 17.16 8.81
CA PHE A 118 -1.83 16.02 8.36
C PHE A 118 -3.25 16.13 8.91
N ASP A 119 -4.20 15.41 8.27
CA ASP A 119 -5.58 15.27 8.74
C ASP A 119 -6.02 13.82 8.68
N TRP A 120 -6.82 13.41 9.69
CA TRP A 120 -7.36 12.06 9.77
C TRP A 120 -8.80 12.02 9.28
N TRP A 121 -9.09 11.05 8.43
CA TRP A 121 -10.41 10.78 7.89
C TRP A 121 -10.83 9.37 8.30
N PHE A 122 -11.87 9.27 9.12
CA PHE A 122 -12.36 8.01 9.68
C PHE A 122 -13.58 7.54 8.89
N PHE A 123 -13.37 6.72 7.88
CA PHE A 123 -14.45 6.11 7.11
C PHE A 123 -14.91 4.80 7.76
N SER A 124 -16.10 4.32 7.36
CA SER A 124 -16.69 3.08 7.89
C SER A 124 -15.81 1.84 7.68
N LYS A 125 -15.02 1.82 6.61
CA LYS A 125 -14.21 0.65 6.22
C LYS A 125 -12.71 0.94 6.14
N ALA A 126 -12.27 2.17 6.28
CA ALA A 126 -10.86 2.57 6.17
C ALA A 126 -10.56 3.84 6.98
N ILE A 127 -9.30 3.99 7.34
CA ILE A 127 -8.75 5.23 7.89
C ILE A 127 -7.81 5.79 6.83
N VAL A 128 -8.02 7.06 6.49
CA VAL A 128 -7.19 7.78 5.52
C VAL A 128 -6.48 8.92 6.24
N ILE A 129 -5.19 9.01 6.06
CA ILE A 129 -4.33 10.06 6.61
C ILE A 129 -3.89 10.94 5.44
N ASP A 130 -4.44 12.15 5.36
CA ASP A 130 -4.08 13.16 4.37
C ASP A 130 -2.85 13.92 4.85
N THR A 131 -1.79 14.00 4.06
CA THR A 131 -0.55 14.66 4.42
C THR A 131 -0.37 16.01 3.75
N ALA A 132 0.37 16.91 4.41
CA ALA A 132 0.73 18.19 3.81
C ALA A 132 1.53 17.98 2.51
N GLY A 133 1.17 18.74 1.48
CA GLY A 133 1.83 18.64 0.17
C GLY A 133 3.30 19.03 0.18
N ARG A 134 3.72 19.85 1.14
CA ARG A 134 5.10 20.28 1.29
C ARG A 134 6.06 19.12 1.60
N TYR A 135 5.59 18.02 2.22
CA TYR A 135 6.45 16.85 2.50
C TYR A 135 6.95 16.12 1.26
N VAL A 136 6.28 16.32 0.14
CA VAL A 136 6.64 15.69 -1.14
C VAL A 136 6.96 16.74 -2.23
N SER A 137 7.17 17.99 -1.83
CA SER A 137 7.58 19.06 -2.74
C SER A 137 9.09 18.99 -3.00
N PRO A 138 9.55 19.19 -4.25
CA PRO A 138 10.97 19.36 -4.55
C PRO A 138 11.62 20.56 -3.83
N GLN A 139 10.80 21.52 -3.39
CA GLN A 139 11.25 22.74 -2.69
C GLN A 139 11.07 22.62 -1.17
N SER A 140 10.91 21.39 -0.64
CA SER A 140 10.75 21.18 0.81
C SER A 140 11.99 21.66 1.57
N VAL A 141 11.73 22.38 2.68
CA VAL A 141 12.78 22.87 3.58
C VAL A 141 13.10 21.82 4.66
N GLU A 142 14.21 22.01 5.37
CA GLU A 142 14.64 21.07 6.43
C GLU A 142 13.56 20.83 7.50
N SER A 143 12.78 21.86 7.85
CA SER A 143 11.66 21.71 8.78
C SER A 143 10.60 20.72 8.30
N ASP A 144 10.29 20.67 7.00
CA ASP A 144 9.33 19.73 6.42
C ASP A 144 9.81 18.29 6.49
N GLN A 145 11.11 18.09 6.35
CA GLN A 145 11.71 16.78 6.52
C GLN A 145 11.64 16.30 7.97
N ILE A 146 11.91 17.17 8.92
CA ILE A 146 11.81 16.86 10.36
C ILE A 146 10.36 16.50 10.74
N GLU A 147 9.38 17.25 10.25
CA GLU A 147 7.97 16.93 10.48
C GLU A 147 7.57 15.60 9.84
N TRP A 148 8.04 15.32 8.62
CA TRP A 148 7.81 14.04 7.96
C TRP A 148 8.40 12.88 8.77
N GLU A 149 9.64 12.99 9.24
CA GLU A 149 10.29 11.98 10.08
C GLU A 149 9.52 11.76 11.39
N LYS A 150 9.00 12.84 11.98
CA LYS A 150 8.13 12.75 13.17
C LYS A 150 6.82 12.03 12.89
N LEU A 151 6.20 12.29 11.75
CA LEU A 151 5.00 11.57 11.31
C LEU A 151 5.28 10.07 11.16
N LEU A 152 6.42 9.69 10.56
CA LEU A 152 6.85 8.30 10.44
C LEU A 152 7.06 7.62 11.79
N GLU A 153 7.66 8.32 12.75
CA GLU A 153 7.81 7.83 14.12
C GLU A 153 6.45 7.54 14.77
N LEU A 154 5.51 8.46 14.68
CA LEU A 154 4.17 8.32 15.23
C LEU A 154 3.38 7.18 14.60
N LEU A 155 3.47 7.03 13.28
CA LEU A 155 2.91 5.89 12.54
C LEU A 155 3.44 4.56 13.08
N THR A 156 4.76 4.45 13.22
CA THR A 156 5.41 3.22 13.69
C THR A 156 5.05 2.89 15.14
N ARG A 157 4.97 3.90 16.01
CA ARG A 157 4.56 3.71 17.42
C ARG A 157 3.11 3.24 17.53
N SER A 158 2.23 3.74 16.66
CA SER A 158 0.81 3.38 16.68
C SER A 158 0.54 1.99 16.10
N ARG A 159 1.27 1.59 15.04
CA ARG A 159 1.11 0.30 14.34
C ARG A 159 2.45 -0.40 14.08
N PRO A 160 3.18 -0.83 15.11
CA PRO A 160 4.54 -1.36 14.96
C PRO A 160 4.61 -2.68 14.18
N LYS A 161 3.52 -3.42 14.08
CA LYS A 161 3.46 -4.72 13.38
C LYS A 161 2.75 -4.65 12.05
N ASP A 162 1.70 -3.86 11.95
CA ASP A 162 0.80 -3.88 10.80
C ASP A 162 1.20 -2.81 9.77
N GLY A 163 1.77 -1.67 10.22
CA GLY A 163 2.18 -0.58 9.36
C GLY A 163 1.02 0.06 8.59
N LEU A 164 1.27 0.44 7.34
CA LEU A 164 0.29 0.94 6.39
C LEU A 164 -0.25 -0.21 5.53
N ASP A 165 -1.53 -0.14 5.20
CA ASP A 165 -2.19 -1.08 4.29
C ASP A 165 -2.06 -0.62 2.82
N GLY A 166 -1.75 0.65 2.57
CA GLY A 166 -1.46 1.18 1.24
C GLY A 166 -1.13 2.67 1.22
N LEU A 167 -0.67 3.12 0.05
CA LEU A 167 -0.34 4.52 -0.23
C LEU A 167 -1.14 5.00 -1.43
N VAL A 168 -1.76 6.18 -1.31
CA VAL A 168 -2.41 6.86 -2.43
C VAL A 168 -1.54 8.04 -2.83
N VAL A 169 -1.00 7.98 -4.03
CA VAL A 169 -0.21 9.05 -4.65
C VAL A 169 -1.14 9.88 -5.51
N VAL A 170 -1.27 11.15 -5.18
CA VAL A 170 -2.18 12.07 -5.87
C VAL A 170 -1.39 13.01 -6.78
N ILE A 171 -1.78 13.04 -8.04
CA ILE A 171 -1.26 13.96 -9.05
C ILE A 171 -2.43 14.58 -9.81
N ASP A 172 -2.33 15.85 -10.19
CA ASP A 172 -3.39 16.50 -10.97
C ASP A 172 -3.23 16.31 -12.48
N ALA A 173 -4.37 16.26 -13.19
CA ALA A 173 -4.41 16.07 -14.63
C ALA A 173 -3.75 17.22 -15.39
N GLU A 174 -3.81 18.45 -14.86
CA GLU A 174 -3.23 19.63 -15.49
C GLU A 174 -1.71 19.48 -15.67
N ARG A 175 -1.01 19.05 -14.61
CA ARG A 175 0.44 18.78 -14.67
C ARG A 175 0.81 17.73 -15.70
N LEU A 176 0.00 16.66 -15.76
CA LEU A 176 0.24 15.59 -16.72
C LEU A 176 0.05 16.06 -18.15
N LEU A 177 -0.94 16.95 -18.40
CA LEU A 177 -1.18 17.54 -19.71
C LEU A 177 -0.12 18.53 -20.16
N GLN A 178 0.41 19.35 -19.22
CA GLN A 178 1.53 20.25 -19.48
C GLN A 178 2.80 19.49 -19.89
N ASN A 179 2.92 18.23 -19.50
CA ASN A 179 3.97 17.29 -19.88
C ASN A 179 5.41 17.84 -19.73
N ASN A 180 5.66 18.63 -18.68
CA ASN A 180 7.01 19.07 -18.35
C ASN A 180 7.77 17.88 -17.74
N ALA A 181 8.53 17.17 -18.57
CA ALA A 181 9.20 15.93 -18.21
C ALA A 181 10.16 16.10 -17.02
N GLU A 182 10.89 17.20 -16.95
CA GLU A 182 11.85 17.45 -15.87
C GLU A 182 11.13 17.63 -14.51
N GLN A 183 10.09 18.44 -14.48
CA GLN A 183 9.30 18.66 -13.26
C GLN A 183 8.59 17.38 -12.81
N LEU A 184 8.02 16.61 -13.74
CA LEU A 184 7.35 15.36 -13.44
C LEU A 184 8.32 14.30 -12.89
N GLN A 185 9.51 14.20 -13.49
CA GLN A 185 10.55 13.29 -12.99
C GLN A 185 11.09 13.73 -11.62
N GLN A 186 11.25 15.02 -11.39
CA GLN A 186 11.71 15.53 -10.09
C GLN A 186 10.67 15.25 -8.99
N CYS A 187 9.39 15.52 -9.26
CA CYS A 187 8.29 15.17 -8.36
C CYS A 187 8.27 13.64 -8.09
N GLY A 188 8.40 12.83 -9.13
CA GLY A 188 8.49 11.38 -9.00
C GLY A 188 9.65 10.92 -8.12
N ARG A 189 10.84 11.53 -8.25
CA ARG A 189 12.03 11.21 -7.43
C ARG A 189 11.81 11.51 -5.95
N VAL A 190 11.27 12.68 -5.62
CA VAL A 190 10.96 13.04 -4.22
C VAL A 190 9.95 12.07 -3.62
N LEU A 191 8.89 11.73 -4.36
CA LEU A 191 7.92 10.72 -3.93
C LEU A 191 8.56 9.35 -3.76
N ARG A 192 9.49 8.95 -4.65
CA ARG A 192 10.24 7.71 -4.52
C ARG A 192 11.02 7.65 -3.21
N GLU A 193 11.68 8.72 -2.83
CA GLU A 193 12.42 8.78 -1.55
C GLU A 193 11.47 8.56 -0.36
N ARG A 194 10.27 9.17 -0.37
CA ARG A 194 9.26 8.97 0.68
C ARG A 194 8.71 7.55 0.70
N ILE A 195 8.47 6.96 -0.46
CA ILE A 195 8.04 5.56 -0.60
C ILE A 195 9.11 4.61 -0.04
N ASP A 196 10.37 4.82 -0.40
CA ASP A 196 11.49 3.99 0.06
C ASP A 196 11.69 4.10 1.58
N GLN A 197 11.51 5.30 2.16
CA GLN A 197 11.52 5.49 3.61
C GLN A 197 10.42 4.66 4.30
N LEU A 198 9.19 4.69 3.76
CA LEU A 198 8.07 3.91 4.28
C LEU A 198 8.29 2.40 4.13
N ILE A 199 8.78 1.93 2.98
CA ILE A 199 9.08 0.51 2.74
C ILE A 199 10.17 0.02 3.70
N ARG A 200 11.24 0.79 3.87
CA ARG A 200 12.32 0.47 4.82
C ARG A 200 11.84 0.47 6.27
N LEU A 201 10.94 1.40 6.62
CA LEU A 201 10.43 1.55 7.98
C LEU A 201 9.58 0.34 8.40
N PHE A 202 8.68 -0.10 7.50
CA PHE A 202 7.76 -1.20 7.78
C PHE A 202 8.27 -2.57 7.32
N ASP A 203 9.41 -2.67 6.64
CA ASP A 203 9.96 -3.89 6.03
C ASP A 203 8.94 -4.62 5.12
N ARG A 204 8.05 -3.85 4.45
CA ARG A 204 6.97 -4.34 3.60
C ARG A 204 6.78 -3.46 2.39
N ARG A 205 6.45 -4.08 1.27
CA ARG A 205 6.00 -3.40 0.07
C ARG A 205 4.48 -3.44 0.07
N PHE A 206 3.87 -2.31 0.35
CA PHE A 206 2.42 -2.12 0.34
C PHE A 206 1.95 -1.63 -1.03
N PRO A 207 0.65 -1.80 -1.38
CA PRO A 207 0.11 -1.35 -2.64
C PRO A 207 0.11 0.17 -2.75
N ILE A 208 0.49 0.66 -3.93
CA ILE A 208 0.50 2.07 -4.30
C ILE A 208 -0.57 2.29 -5.36
N TYR A 209 -1.46 3.23 -5.09
CA TYR A 209 -2.52 3.68 -5.99
C TYR A 209 -2.20 5.08 -6.47
N VAL A 210 -2.28 5.30 -7.77
CA VAL A 210 -2.15 6.63 -8.35
C VAL A 210 -3.53 7.17 -8.60
N LEU A 211 -3.86 8.30 -7.99
CA LEU A 211 -5.12 9.00 -8.15
C LEU A 211 -4.89 10.29 -8.94
N ILE A 212 -5.38 10.32 -10.17
CA ILE A 212 -5.33 11.48 -11.05
C ILE A 212 -6.56 12.34 -10.73
N THR A 213 -6.33 13.47 -10.11
CA THR A 213 -7.36 14.43 -9.72
C THR A 213 -7.55 15.54 -10.76
N LYS A 214 -8.53 16.40 -10.54
CA LYS A 214 -8.87 17.48 -11.47
C LYS A 214 -9.11 16.97 -12.91
N SER A 215 -9.70 15.76 -13.01
CA SER A 215 -10.00 15.17 -14.33
C SER A 215 -11.04 15.99 -15.12
N ASP A 216 -11.78 16.87 -14.45
CA ASP A 216 -12.65 17.88 -15.07
C ASP A 216 -11.91 18.85 -16.00
N LEU A 217 -10.58 18.97 -15.86
CA LEU A 217 -9.75 19.75 -16.78
C LEU A 217 -9.40 19.01 -18.08
N ILE A 218 -9.70 17.72 -18.17
CA ILE A 218 -9.54 16.95 -19.40
C ILE A 218 -10.72 17.27 -20.32
N THR A 219 -10.43 17.68 -21.54
CA THR A 219 -11.47 18.00 -22.53
C THR A 219 -12.45 16.85 -22.71
N GLY A 220 -13.74 17.13 -22.58
CA GLY A 220 -14.81 16.14 -22.74
C GLY A 220 -15.17 15.36 -21.46
N PHE A 221 -14.38 15.43 -20.39
CA PHE A 221 -14.67 14.71 -19.16
C PHE A 221 -16.01 15.11 -18.55
N THR A 222 -16.26 16.42 -18.38
CA THR A 222 -17.49 16.92 -17.75
C THR A 222 -18.71 16.60 -18.60
N GLN A 223 -18.62 16.77 -19.93
CA GLN A 223 -19.68 16.43 -20.87
C GLN A 223 -19.99 14.92 -20.85
N TRP A 224 -18.94 14.09 -20.80
CA TRP A 224 -19.10 12.64 -20.68
C TRP A 224 -19.69 12.25 -19.32
N ALA A 225 -19.20 12.81 -18.22
CA ALA A 225 -19.71 12.53 -16.88
C ALA A 225 -21.21 12.88 -16.75
N ASN A 226 -21.67 13.96 -17.39
CA ASN A 226 -23.07 14.39 -17.38
C ASN A 226 -24.01 13.39 -18.12
N THR A 227 -23.48 12.45 -18.88
CA THR A 227 -24.26 11.39 -19.54
C THR A 227 -24.41 10.14 -18.68
N LEU A 228 -23.71 10.06 -17.57
CA LEU A 228 -23.72 8.93 -16.66
C LEU A 228 -24.79 9.09 -15.57
N SER A 229 -25.30 7.96 -15.06
CA SER A 229 -26.17 7.94 -13.88
C SER A 229 -25.37 8.23 -12.58
N GLU A 230 -26.07 8.61 -11.51
CA GLU A 230 -25.41 8.84 -10.21
C GLU A 230 -24.65 7.62 -9.72
N ASP A 231 -25.23 6.41 -9.85
CA ASP A 231 -24.57 5.16 -9.46
C ASP A 231 -23.29 4.90 -10.26
N GLN A 232 -23.23 5.33 -11.53
CA GLN A 232 -22.04 5.21 -12.35
C GLN A 232 -20.98 6.24 -11.97
N LEU A 233 -21.39 7.43 -11.55
CA LEU A 233 -20.47 8.48 -11.07
C LEU A 233 -19.83 8.15 -9.71
N GLU A 234 -20.46 7.29 -8.92
CA GLU A 234 -19.89 6.78 -7.66
C GLU A 234 -18.86 5.68 -7.89
N GLN A 235 -18.95 4.92 -9.01
CA GLN A 235 -17.99 3.87 -9.35
C GLN A 235 -16.61 4.45 -9.64
N ALA A 236 -15.56 3.72 -9.25
CA ALA A 236 -14.20 4.16 -9.55
C ALA A 236 -13.88 4.06 -11.04
N MET A 237 -13.42 5.15 -11.62
CA MET A 237 -12.90 5.19 -12.99
C MET A 237 -11.40 4.90 -12.96
N GLY A 238 -10.96 3.80 -13.54
CA GLY A 238 -9.55 3.47 -13.56
C GLY A 238 -9.23 2.03 -13.90
N TYR A 239 -8.01 1.64 -13.57
CA TYR A 239 -7.48 0.29 -13.77
C TYR A 239 -6.88 -0.23 -12.47
N LEU A 240 -7.26 -1.45 -12.08
CA LEU A 240 -6.71 -2.17 -10.95
C LEU A 240 -5.92 -3.37 -11.46
N GLY A 241 -4.61 -3.35 -11.31
CA GLY A 241 -3.73 -4.44 -11.72
C GLY A 241 -3.75 -5.62 -10.74
N VAL A 242 -3.12 -6.71 -11.11
CA VAL A 242 -2.93 -7.87 -10.24
C VAL A 242 -1.66 -7.67 -9.42
N ALA A 243 -1.73 -7.87 -8.11
CA ALA A 243 -0.57 -7.77 -7.21
C ALA A 243 0.30 -9.05 -7.32
N LYS A 244 1.01 -9.22 -8.44
CA LYS A 244 1.98 -10.31 -8.61
C LYS A 244 3.40 -9.77 -8.47
N GLN A 245 4.24 -10.53 -7.79
CA GLN A 245 5.66 -10.23 -7.65
C GLN A 245 6.36 -10.50 -8.99
N GLY A 246 7.00 -9.47 -9.55
CA GLY A 246 7.88 -9.63 -10.73
C GLY A 246 7.22 -9.54 -12.10
N ASP A 247 5.94 -9.24 -12.19
CA ASP A 247 5.23 -9.15 -13.48
C ASP A 247 5.32 -7.74 -14.10
N GLY A 248 6.22 -7.57 -15.04
CA GLY A 248 6.26 -6.45 -15.96
C GLY A 248 6.94 -5.18 -15.44
N SER A 249 7.31 -4.33 -16.38
CA SER A 249 7.77 -2.98 -16.10
C SER A 249 6.60 -2.06 -15.77
N GLU A 250 6.87 -0.92 -15.13
CA GLU A 250 5.87 0.15 -14.95
C GLU A 250 5.27 0.60 -16.28
N GLY A 251 6.07 0.54 -17.37
CA GLY A 251 5.62 0.85 -18.72
C GLY A 251 4.58 -0.14 -19.24
N ASP A 252 4.75 -1.45 -18.98
CA ASP A 252 3.79 -2.48 -19.35
C ASP A 252 2.48 -2.35 -18.56
N PHE A 253 2.60 -2.04 -17.27
CA PHE A 253 1.43 -1.76 -16.44
C PHE A 253 0.65 -0.57 -16.98
N LEU A 254 1.34 0.52 -17.31
CA LEU A 254 0.75 1.73 -17.85
C LEU A 254 0.08 1.48 -19.22
N ALA A 255 0.75 0.72 -20.10
CA ALA A 255 0.18 0.35 -21.40
C ALA A 255 -1.13 -0.43 -21.24
N LYS A 256 -1.15 -1.46 -20.37
CA LYS A 256 -2.36 -2.25 -20.08
C LYS A 256 -3.47 -1.40 -19.48
N ALA A 257 -3.11 -0.51 -18.53
CA ALA A 257 -4.06 0.38 -17.87
C ALA A 257 -4.74 1.31 -18.90
N PHE A 258 -3.96 2.02 -19.71
CA PHE A 258 -4.51 2.95 -20.68
C PHE A 258 -5.31 2.25 -21.78
N THR A 259 -4.85 1.10 -22.26
CA THR A 259 -5.63 0.30 -23.21
C THR A 259 -6.98 -0.10 -22.63
N SER A 260 -6.99 -0.67 -21.42
CA SER A 260 -8.22 -1.10 -20.75
C SER A 260 -9.19 0.06 -20.51
N ILE A 261 -8.69 1.20 -20.00
CA ILE A 261 -9.50 2.38 -19.73
C ILE A 261 -10.07 2.96 -21.03
N THR A 262 -9.23 3.12 -22.05
CA THR A 262 -9.66 3.72 -23.33
C THR A 262 -10.66 2.84 -24.05
N ASP A 263 -10.45 1.53 -24.07
CA ASP A 263 -11.39 0.61 -24.72
C ASP A 263 -12.73 0.58 -23.98
N ARG A 264 -12.73 0.63 -22.65
CA ARG A 264 -13.96 0.76 -21.88
C ARG A 264 -14.69 2.08 -22.17
N LEU A 265 -14.00 3.19 -22.29
CA LEU A 265 -14.58 4.48 -22.68
C LEU A 265 -15.16 4.46 -24.08
N LYS A 266 -14.49 3.79 -25.05
CA LYS A 266 -15.01 3.59 -26.40
C LYS A 266 -16.29 2.75 -26.41
N HIS A 267 -16.31 1.66 -25.63
CA HIS A 267 -17.52 0.83 -25.49
C HIS A 267 -18.68 1.60 -24.88
N LEU A 268 -18.45 2.32 -23.79
CA LEU A 268 -19.49 3.18 -23.17
C LEU A 268 -20.03 4.22 -24.15
N ARG A 269 -19.18 4.82 -24.97
CA ARG A 269 -19.58 5.76 -26.03
C ARG A 269 -20.49 5.10 -27.08
N LEU A 270 -20.20 3.86 -27.49
CA LEU A 270 -21.05 3.10 -28.41
C LEU A 270 -22.42 2.80 -27.78
N ASP A 271 -22.43 2.37 -26.50
CA ASP A 271 -23.65 2.11 -25.74
C ASP A 271 -24.54 3.37 -25.64
N MET A 272 -23.92 4.54 -25.42
CA MET A 272 -24.62 5.83 -25.40
C MET A 272 -25.26 6.13 -26.76
N GLY A 273 -24.54 5.89 -27.87
CA GLY A 273 -25.06 6.06 -29.22
C GLY A 273 -26.27 5.14 -29.49
N VAL A 274 -26.21 3.87 -29.09
CA VAL A 274 -27.31 2.92 -29.19
C VAL A 274 -28.54 3.37 -28.38
N LYS A 275 -28.33 4.00 -27.22
CA LYS A 275 -29.39 4.54 -26.36
C LYS A 275 -29.97 5.88 -26.88
N GLY A 276 -29.51 6.37 -28.02
CA GLY A 276 -29.97 7.62 -28.61
C GLY A 276 -29.50 8.89 -27.87
N VAL A 277 -28.48 8.80 -27.04
CA VAL A 277 -27.85 9.97 -26.41
C VAL A 277 -27.10 10.78 -27.44
N VAL A 278 -27.40 12.07 -27.52
CA VAL A 278 -26.68 12.97 -28.45
C VAL A 278 -25.23 13.11 -27.99
N LEU A 279 -24.31 12.57 -28.77
CA LEU A 279 -22.88 12.63 -28.50
C LEU A 279 -22.32 13.97 -29.04
N THR A 280 -21.81 14.81 -28.15
CA THR A 280 -21.10 16.02 -28.58
C THR A 280 -19.67 15.66 -29.03
N SER A 281 -19.04 16.57 -29.77
CA SER A 281 -17.65 16.40 -30.23
C SER A 281 -16.67 16.16 -29.09
N GLU A 282 -16.89 16.80 -27.95
CA GLU A 282 -16.06 16.64 -26.76
C GLU A 282 -16.17 15.23 -26.18
N VAL A 283 -17.37 14.65 -26.10
CA VAL A 283 -17.59 13.26 -25.66
C VAL A 283 -16.96 12.26 -26.62
N LEU A 284 -17.01 12.55 -27.92
CA LEU A 284 -16.39 11.70 -28.94
C LEU A 284 -14.86 11.67 -28.82
N LEU A 285 -14.23 12.80 -28.46
CA LEU A 285 -12.79 12.96 -28.37
C LEU A 285 -12.24 12.55 -26.98
N PHE A 286 -13.08 12.48 -25.96
CA PHE A 286 -12.68 12.22 -24.58
C PHE A 286 -11.73 11.01 -24.41
N PRO A 287 -11.96 9.82 -25.03
CA PRO A 287 -11.02 8.71 -24.91
C PRO A 287 -9.60 9.04 -25.44
N SER A 288 -9.50 9.89 -26.46
CA SER A 288 -8.23 10.35 -27.03
C SER A 288 -7.54 11.38 -26.13
N GLU A 289 -8.33 12.27 -25.51
CA GLU A 289 -7.83 13.24 -24.55
C GLU A 289 -7.28 12.56 -23.27
N VAL A 290 -7.92 11.49 -22.81
CA VAL A 290 -7.37 10.64 -21.73
C VAL A 290 -6.02 10.04 -22.12
N GLN A 291 -5.86 9.61 -23.37
CA GLN A 291 -4.57 9.07 -23.84
C GLN A 291 -3.42 10.11 -23.84
N ARG A 292 -3.72 11.38 -23.95
CA ARG A 292 -2.72 12.46 -23.90
C ARG A 292 -2.02 12.57 -22.53
N LEU A 293 -2.64 12.04 -21.47
CA LEU A 293 -2.01 12.00 -20.14
C LEU A 293 -0.91 10.95 -20.03
N ARG A 294 -0.89 9.95 -20.93
CA ARG A 294 0.01 8.81 -20.87
C ARG A 294 1.49 9.20 -20.85
N PRO A 295 2.01 10.08 -21.73
CA PRO A 295 3.42 10.47 -21.73
C PRO A 295 3.83 11.12 -20.42
N GLY A 296 3.06 12.09 -19.91
CA GLY A 296 3.33 12.74 -18.62
C GLY A 296 3.31 11.76 -17.45
N LEU A 297 2.31 10.87 -17.43
CA LEU A 297 2.22 9.85 -16.38
C LEU A 297 3.35 8.83 -16.47
N GLN A 298 3.84 8.49 -17.66
CA GLN A 298 5.00 7.63 -17.85
C GLN A 298 6.27 8.26 -17.28
N GLN A 299 6.52 9.54 -17.53
CA GLN A 299 7.66 10.27 -16.96
C GLN A 299 7.61 10.29 -15.43
N PHE A 300 6.43 10.54 -14.88
CA PHE A 300 6.21 10.53 -13.44
C PHE A 300 6.41 9.14 -12.82
N LEU A 301 5.78 8.11 -13.38
CA LEU A 301 5.83 6.75 -12.84
C LEU A 301 7.22 6.13 -12.97
N SER A 302 7.94 6.37 -14.06
CA SER A 302 9.31 5.86 -14.21
C SER A 302 10.23 6.38 -13.10
N ALA A 303 10.06 7.62 -12.67
CA ALA A 303 10.82 8.19 -11.57
C ALA A 303 10.31 7.74 -10.19
N CYS A 304 8.98 7.56 -10.04
CA CYS A 304 8.34 7.27 -8.75
C CYS A 304 8.37 5.78 -8.36
N VAL A 305 8.07 4.88 -9.32
CA VAL A 305 7.94 3.43 -9.06
C VAL A 305 8.84 2.60 -9.96
N GLY A 306 9.63 3.20 -10.83
CA GLY A 306 10.52 2.53 -11.77
C GLY A 306 11.48 1.57 -11.08
N ASN A 307 11.91 0.55 -11.81
CA ASN A 307 12.80 -0.46 -11.29
C ASN A 307 14.20 0.12 -11.01
N ASN A 308 14.68 -0.10 -9.80
CA ASN A 308 16.04 0.25 -9.39
C ASN A 308 16.67 -0.98 -8.72
N PRO A 309 17.82 -1.49 -9.23
CA PRO A 309 18.48 -2.68 -8.70
C PRO A 309 18.89 -2.55 -7.22
N TYR A 310 19.10 -1.33 -6.74
CA TYR A 310 19.57 -1.06 -5.37
C TYR A 310 18.46 -0.80 -4.35
N LEU A 311 17.22 -0.65 -4.82
CA LEU A 311 16.08 -0.32 -3.99
C LEU A 311 14.98 -1.37 -4.13
N GLU A 312 14.14 -1.49 -3.11
CA GLU A 312 12.94 -2.32 -3.20
C GLU A 312 11.98 -1.75 -4.26
N GLN A 313 11.48 -2.60 -5.14
CA GLN A 313 10.51 -2.17 -6.14
C GLN A 313 9.15 -1.87 -5.47
N PRO A 314 8.60 -0.66 -5.60
CA PRO A 314 7.28 -0.34 -5.12
C PRO A 314 6.20 -1.19 -5.82
N LEU A 315 5.10 -1.48 -5.12
CA LEU A 315 4.01 -2.28 -5.65
C LEU A 315 2.93 -1.38 -6.25
N LEU A 316 3.07 -1.02 -7.53
CA LEU A 316 2.02 -0.27 -8.25
C LEU A 316 0.79 -1.15 -8.42
N ARG A 317 -0.34 -0.72 -7.83
CA ARG A 317 -1.57 -1.52 -7.75
C ARG A 317 -2.66 -1.02 -8.70
N GLY A 318 -2.79 0.29 -8.87
CA GLY A 318 -3.85 0.84 -9.70
C GLY A 318 -3.63 2.29 -10.09
N ILE A 319 -4.32 2.72 -11.14
CA ILE A 319 -4.39 4.09 -11.63
C ILE A 319 -5.86 4.47 -11.76
N PHE A 320 -6.25 5.57 -11.12
CA PHE A 320 -7.64 6.02 -11.05
C PHE A 320 -7.76 7.49 -11.41
N PHE A 321 -8.90 7.85 -11.98
CA PHE A 321 -9.25 9.22 -12.35
C PHE A 321 -10.38 9.71 -11.45
N ALA A 322 -10.28 10.95 -11.00
CA ALA A 322 -11.29 11.53 -10.15
C ALA A 322 -11.38 13.05 -10.34
N SER A 323 -12.52 13.62 -10.03
CA SER A 323 -12.70 15.05 -9.92
C SER A 323 -13.40 15.42 -8.61
N GLY A 324 -12.86 16.36 -7.89
CA GLY A 324 -13.48 16.93 -6.69
C GLY A 324 -14.29 18.20 -6.97
N ARG A 325 -14.23 18.76 -8.18
CA ARG A 325 -14.99 19.94 -8.62
C ARG A 325 -15.59 19.66 -9.99
N GLN A 326 -16.76 20.23 -10.24
CA GLN A 326 -17.42 20.15 -11.55
C GLN A 326 -17.33 21.47 -12.34
N ALA A 327 -16.68 22.50 -11.80
CA ALA A 327 -16.52 23.80 -12.41
C ALA A 327 -15.03 24.08 -12.65
N GLY A 328 -14.49 23.54 -13.71
CA GLY A 328 -13.16 23.86 -14.20
C GLY A 328 -13.23 24.36 -15.64
N THR A 329 -12.40 25.34 -15.99
CA THR A 329 -12.11 25.66 -17.38
C THR A 329 -11.18 24.56 -17.88
N SER A 330 -11.61 23.77 -18.86
CA SER A 330 -10.74 22.73 -19.45
C SER A 330 -9.45 23.34 -19.99
N VAL A 331 -8.32 22.73 -19.67
CA VAL A 331 -7.03 23.11 -20.25
C VAL A 331 -7.13 22.87 -21.76
N ALA A 332 -6.77 23.89 -22.53
CA ALA A 332 -6.94 23.93 -23.97
C ALA A 332 -6.44 22.64 -24.66
N GLY A 333 -7.38 21.80 -25.07
CA GLY A 333 -7.13 20.75 -26.04
C GLY A 333 -6.96 21.34 -27.45
N ILE A 334 -6.46 20.56 -28.39
CA ILE A 334 -6.24 20.98 -29.79
C ILE A 334 -7.50 21.60 -30.44
N LEU A 335 -8.69 21.32 -29.88
CA LEU A 335 -9.97 21.80 -30.40
C LEU A 335 -10.59 22.97 -29.63
N SER A 336 -10.01 23.42 -28.53
CA SER A 336 -10.60 24.55 -27.75
C SER A 336 -10.58 25.87 -28.51
N GLU A 337 -9.72 26.02 -29.51
CA GLU A 337 -9.72 27.18 -30.42
C GLU A 337 -10.89 27.17 -31.41
N VAL A 338 -11.48 26.00 -31.68
CA VAL A 338 -12.50 25.84 -32.73
C VAL A 338 -13.92 25.66 -32.16
N LEU A 339 -14.06 25.17 -30.93
CA LEU A 339 -15.34 24.88 -30.31
C LEU A 339 -15.68 25.89 -29.22
N ARG A 340 -16.77 26.63 -29.42
CA ARG A 340 -17.33 27.49 -28.36
C ARG A 340 -17.83 26.61 -27.19
N PRO A 341 -17.42 26.86 -25.94
CA PRO A 341 -17.89 26.05 -24.82
C PRO A 341 -19.41 26.21 -24.65
N SER A 342 -20.13 25.10 -24.65
CA SER A 342 -21.55 25.08 -24.31
C SER A 342 -21.73 25.44 -22.84
N PRO A 343 -22.81 26.18 -22.45
CA PRO A 343 -23.05 26.53 -21.06
C PRO A 343 -23.26 25.26 -20.22
N ILE A 344 -22.32 25.02 -19.30
CA ILE A 344 -22.35 23.86 -18.41
C ILE A 344 -23.46 24.10 -17.37
N LYS A 345 -24.48 23.25 -17.33
CA LYS A 345 -25.37 23.13 -16.18
C LYS A 345 -24.53 22.80 -14.93
N GLN A 346 -24.50 23.68 -13.95
CA GLN A 346 -23.90 23.42 -12.65
C GLN A 346 -24.71 22.29 -11.99
N THR A 347 -24.21 21.09 -12.10
CA THR A 347 -24.69 19.95 -11.35
C THR A 347 -24.01 19.94 -9.97
N ALA A 348 -24.71 19.41 -8.97
CA ALA A 348 -24.39 19.45 -7.57
C ALA A 348 -22.90 19.26 -7.22
N ASP A 349 -22.48 19.87 -6.12
CA ASP A 349 -21.13 19.95 -5.54
C ASP A 349 -20.58 18.57 -5.07
N HIS A 350 -20.54 17.59 -5.98
CA HIS A 350 -20.19 16.21 -5.69
C HIS A 350 -18.87 15.81 -6.34
N GLY A 351 -18.06 15.00 -5.63
CA GLY A 351 -16.90 14.36 -6.18
C GLY A 351 -17.28 13.22 -7.12
N LEU A 352 -16.63 13.11 -8.27
CA LEU A 352 -16.84 12.08 -9.27
C LEU A 352 -15.79 10.97 -9.12
N PHE A 353 -16.25 9.70 -9.18
CA PHE A 353 -15.41 8.50 -9.16
C PHE A 353 -14.58 8.29 -7.89
N LEU A 354 -14.98 8.91 -6.78
CA LEU A 354 -14.27 8.88 -5.50
C LEU A 354 -14.89 7.91 -4.50
N HIS A 355 -16.23 7.78 -4.48
CA HIS A 355 -16.94 7.01 -3.47
C HIS A 355 -16.48 5.56 -3.42
N ASP A 356 -16.50 4.85 -4.55
CA ASP A 356 -16.12 3.45 -4.63
C ASP A 356 -14.61 3.24 -4.45
N PHE A 357 -13.78 4.19 -4.89
CA PHE A 357 -12.33 4.13 -4.69
C PHE A 357 -11.97 4.06 -3.21
N PHE A 358 -12.46 5.00 -2.39
CA PHE A 358 -12.17 5.05 -0.96
C PHE A 358 -13.04 4.07 -0.14
N GLY A 359 -14.28 3.80 -0.58
CA GLY A 359 -15.26 2.99 0.15
C GLY A 359 -15.17 1.48 -0.09
N SER A 360 -14.66 1.06 -1.25
CA SER A 360 -14.65 -0.34 -1.69
C SER A 360 -13.26 -0.82 -2.10
N ILE A 361 -12.59 -0.11 -3.03
CA ILE A 361 -11.32 -0.60 -3.61
C ILE A 361 -10.22 -0.63 -2.56
N LEU A 362 -9.97 0.48 -1.88
CA LEU A 362 -8.96 0.52 -0.83
C LEU A 362 -9.23 -0.51 0.27
N PRO A 363 -10.43 -0.58 0.91
CA PRO A 363 -10.67 -1.55 1.97
C PRO A 363 -10.59 -3.00 1.52
N ARG A 364 -10.95 -3.31 0.26
CA ARG A 364 -10.90 -4.67 -0.30
C ARG A 364 -9.48 -5.20 -0.44
N ASP A 365 -8.53 -4.32 -0.74
CA ASP A 365 -7.12 -4.66 -0.89
C ASP A 365 -6.37 -4.70 0.46
N ARG A 366 -7.09 -4.69 1.58
CA ARG A 366 -6.50 -4.84 2.92
C ARG A 366 -5.64 -6.11 3.00
N GLY A 367 -4.42 -5.96 3.50
CA GLY A 367 -3.49 -7.08 3.69
C GLY A 367 -2.73 -7.50 2.44
N ILE A 368 -2.90 -6.82 1.31
CA ILE A 368 -2.04 -6.99 0.14
C ILE A 368 -0.71 -6.30 0.45
N PHE A 369 0.28 -7.09 0.81
CA PHE A 369 1.65 -6.62 0.98
C PHE A 369 2.62 -7.73 0.62
N LEU A 370 3.78 -7.33 0.10
CA LEU A 370 4.88 -8.25 -0.21
C LEU A 370 6.03 -8.01 0.78
N PRO A 371 6.68 -9.06 1.25
CA PRO A 371 7.86 -8.92 2.08
C PRO A 371 8.99 -8.29 1.26
N THR A 372 9.85 -7.50 1.90
CA THR A 372 11.08 -6.99 1.29
C THR A 372 12.04 -8.12 0.98
N GLN A 373 12.98 -7.90 0.06
CA GLN A 373 13.99 -8.91 -0.30
C GLN A 373 14.79 -9.38 0.93
N ILE A 374 15.08 -8.47 1.85
CA ILE A 374 15.79 -8.80 3.10
C ILE A 374 14.99 -9.78 3.94
N VAL A 375 13.69 -9.55 4.10
CA VAL A 375 12.79 -10.45 4.85
C VAL A 375 12.62 -11.78 4.13
N ASN A 376 12.53 -11.77 2.80
CA ASN A 376 12.47 -12.98 1.99
C ASN A 376 13.74 -13.82 2.11
N ARG A 377 14.92 -13.19 1.97
CA ARG A 377 16.21 -13.86 2.13
C ARG A 377 16.34 -14.48 3.53
N TRP A 378 15.96 -13.75 4.56
CA TRP A 378 15.93 -14.26 5.93
C TRP A 378 14.97 -15.44 6.10
N ASN A 379 13.77 -15.37 5.53
CA ASN A 379 12.80 -16.47 5.56
C ASN A 379 13.33 -17.73 4.83
N GLN A 380 14.04 -17.55 3.72
CA GLN A 380 14.66 -18.66 3.00
C GLN A 380 15.78 -19.30 3.82
N VAL A 381 16.69 -18.50 4.38
CA VAL A 381 17.80 -19.00 5.23
C VAL A 381 17.26 -19.74 6.44
N THR A 382 16.28 -19.18 7.16
CA THR A 382 15.70 -19.86 8.33
C THR A 382 14.95 -21.12 7.98
N ARG A 383 14.28 -21.17 6.83
CA ARG A 383 13.62 -22.38 6.34
C ARG A 383 14.65 -23.45 5.98
N ASN A 384 15.72 -23.09 5.29
CA ASN A 384 16.77 -24.02 4.92
C ASN A 384 17.49 -24.56 6.18
N LEU A 385 17.79 -23.71 7.14
CA LEU A 385 18.34 -24.14 8.45
C LEU A 385 17.42 -25.11 9.18
N ALA A 386 16.11 -24.89 9.15
CA ALA A 386 15.13 -25.80 9.75
C ALA A 386 15.15 -27.18 9.07
N TRP A 387 15.23 -27.23 7.73
CA TRP A 387 15.36 -28.48 6.98
C TRP A 387 16.67 -29.21 7.26
N VAL A 388 17.80 -28.50 7.29
CA VAL A 388 19.11 -29.07 7.61
C VAL A 388 19.12 -29.60 9.04
N SER A 389 18.57 -28.87 10.01
CA SER A 389 18.47 -29.32 11.40
C SER A 389 17.59 -30.57 11.53
N TRP A 390 16.47 -30.60 10.82
CA TRP A 390 15.58 -31.77 10.81
C TRP A 390 16.29 -33.00 10.22
N LEU A 391 17.02 -32.86 9.10
CA LEU A 391 17.80 -33.90 8.50
C LEU A 391 18.90 -34.41 9.45
N ALA A 392 19.66 -33.50 10.08
CA ALA A 392 20.71 -33.86 11.02
C ALA A 392 20.17 -34.66 12.22
N VAL A 393 19.01 -34.28 12.76
CA VAL A 393 18.34 -35.02 13.85
C VAL A 393 17.94 -36.42 13.37
N ASN A 394 17.37 -36.56 12.18
CA ASN A 394 17.02 -37.91 11.64
C ASN A 394 18.24 -38.78 11.43
N VAL A 395 19.33 -38.24 10.90
CA VAL A 395 20.60 -38.96 10.76
C VAL A 395 21.15 -39.42 12.12
N ALA A 396 21.12 -38.51 13.13
CA ALA A 396 21.54 -38.84 14.48
C ALA A 396 20.70 -39.98 15.11
N ILE A 397 19.37 -39.93 14.93
CA ILE A 397 18.45 -40.98 15.41
C ILE A 397 18.77 -42.31 14.73
N THR A 398 18.91 -42.31 13.41
CA THR A 398 19.20 -43.52 12.64
C THR A 398 20.56 -44.12 13.05
N SER A 399 21.58 -43.28 13.20
CA SER A 399 22.91 -43.72 13.65
C SER A 399 22.84 -44.29 15.07
N PHE A 400 22.10 -43.68 15.99
CA PHE A 400 21.92 -44.20 17.34
C PHE A 400 21.20 -45.55 17.35
N LEU A 401 20.15 -45.68 16.55
CA LEU A 401 19.42 -46.98 16.44
C LEU A 401 20.30 -48.08 15.85
N LEU A 402 21.14 -47.79 14.85
CA LEU A 402 22.10 -48.75 14.28
C LEU A 402 23.17 -49.18 15.30
N LEU A 403 23.72 -48.20 16.05
CA LEU A 403 24.67 -48.49 17.11
C LEU A 403 24.05 -49.36 18.23
N SER A 404 22.82 -49.02 18.65
CA SER A 404 22.07 -49.78 19.65
C SER A 404 21.76 -51.18 19.16
N TYR A 405 21.38 -51.33 17.90
CA TYR A 405 21.15 -52.67 17.29
C TYR A 405 22.44 -53.50 17.23
N ALA A 406 23.57 -52.88 16.81
CA ALA A 406 24.85 -53.55 16.77
C ALA A 406 25.33 -54.00 18.16
N ALA A 407 25.17 -53.15 19.19
CA ALA A 407 25.48 -53.49 20.57
C ALA A 407 24.60 -54.62 21.10
N THR A 408 23.29 -54.60 20.84
CA THR A 408 22.36 -55.65 21.26
C THR A 408 22.69 -56.98 20.55
N LYS A 409 23.00 -56.92 19.24
CA LYS A 409 23.40 -58.14 18.48
C LYS A 409 24.71 -58.72 19.00
N SER A 410 25.71 -57.89 19.34
CA SER A 410 26.97 -58.40 19.92
C SER A 410 26.77 -59.01 21.30
N THR A 411 25.89 -58.47 22.13
CA THR A 411 25.55 -59.02 23.43
C THR A 411 24.81 -60.38 23.29
N LEU A 412 23.87 -60.47 22.37
CA LEU A 412 23.17 -61.71 22.06
C LEU A 412 24.12 -62.78 21.57
N SER A 413 25.06 -62.46 20.66
CA SER A 413 26.05 -63.44 20.16
C SER A 413 27.02 -63.93 21.25
N GLN A 414 27.34 -63.04 22.24
CA GLN A 414 28.14 -63.44 23.41
C GLN A 414 27.36 -64.38 24.34
N ILE A 415 26.06 -64.11 24.53
CA ILE A 415 25.21 -65.06 25.31
C ILE A 415 25.04 -66.38 24.61
N GLU A 416 24.85 -66.43 23.31
CA GLU A 416 24.72 -67.60 22.50
C GLU A 416 26.02 -68.46 22.53
N ALA A 417 27.19 -67.79 22.52
CA ALA A 417 28.48 -68.46 22.66
C ALA A 417 28.77 -68.97 24.11
N ALA A 418 28.20 -68.27 25.13
CA ALA A 418 28.38 -68.69 26.55
C ALA A 418 27.43 -69.77 26.99
N PHE A 419 26.33 -70.00 26.29
CA PHE A 419 25.42 -71.12 26.48
C PHE A 419 25.45 -72.03 25.22
N PRO A 420 26.48 -72.95 25.06
CA PRO A 420 26.44 -73.89 24.02
C PRO A 420 25.17 -74.73 24.22
N ALA A 421 24.48 -75.01 23.13
CA ALA A 421 23.21 -75.71 23.12
C ALA A 421 23.27 -76.91 24.05
N ILE A 422 22.38 -76.96 25.02
CA ILE A 422 22.07 -78.13 25.75
C ILE A 422 21.44 -79.05 24.74
N ASP A 423 22.29 -79.87 24.08
CA ASP A 423 21.85 -80.87 23.13
C ASP A 423 20.82 -81.73 23.81
N ALA A 424 19.72 -81.90 23.14
CA ALA A 424 18.65 -82.81 23.43
C ALA A 424 19.18 -84.28 23.52
N HIS A 425 19.73 -84.64 24.67
CA HIS A 425 19.92 -85.97 25.05
C HIS A 425 19.22 -86.25 26.39
N THR A 426 17.93 -86.36 26.30
CA THR A 426 17.14 -87.16 27.25
C THR A 426 15.92 -87.68 26.49
N GLN A 427 16.15 -88.61 25.59
CA GLN A 427 15.18 -89.67 25.34
C GLN A 427 15.51 -90.79 26.33
N VAL A 428 14.66 -91.03 27.32
CA VAL A 428 14.17 -92.30 27.78
C VAL A 428 12.79 -92.09 28.34
#